data_cdf1dfa3f8e8cc3d0daf3af18f5b33d5
#
_entry.id   cdf1dfa3f8e8cc3d0daf3af18f5b33d5
#
_cell.length_a   1.000
_cell.length_b   1.000
_cell.length_c   1.000
_cell.angle_alpha   90.00
_cell.angle_beta   90.00
_cell.angle_gamma   90.00
#
_symmetry.space_group_name_H-M   'P 1'
#
loop_
_entity.id
_entity.type
_entity.pdbx_description
1 polymer ?
#
loop_
_entity_poly.entity_id
_entity_poly.type
_entity_poly.pdbx_seq_one_letter_code
_entity_poly.pdbx_strand_id
1 'polypeptide(L)'
;MTPKLPFQGILFDLDGTLVDTAEDLTEALALALASHGVSIEDKRKLLRTLASHGSLAMVQAAVPQASAEEQEHLRQAMLREYDAVNGQKACLFEGIEALLDSALSKALPLGIVTNKPARFTRPLLERMGLLKRFDAVVSADTTLYRKPHPAPMLLAAQQLNCATERILYLGDAERDIAAAQAVNMPSAIALWGYLAAEDKPAEWGADWQLNHPQAVMSLPLW
;
A
#
# COMPACT_ATOMS: atom_id res chain seq x y z
N MET A 1 22.70 -5.69 24.13
CA MET A 1 21.92 -5.22 22.99
C MET A 1 22.87 -4.57 22.02
N THR A 2 23.03 -5.10 20.82
CA THR A 2 23.83 -4.45 19.77
C THR A 2 23.14 -3.12 19.43
N PRO A 3 23.84 -1.98 19.34
CA PRO A 3 23.24 -0.72 18.96
C PRO A 3 22.64 -0.89 17.55
N LYS A 4 21.34 -0.64 17.41
CA LYS A 4 20.71 -0.62 16.09
C LYS A 4 21.36 0.50 15.28
N LEU A 5 21.82 0.18 14.07
CA LEU A 5 22.43 1.15 13.15
C LEU A 5 21.34 2.02 12.51
N PRO A 6 21.64 3.29 12.13
CA PRO A 6 20.65 4.14 11.45
C PRO A 6 20.16 3.52 10.14
N PHE A 7 18.95 3.87 9.74
CA PHE A 7 18.38 3.42 8.46
C PHE A 7 19.21 3.93 7.28
N GLN A 8 19.28 3.11 6.25
CA GLN A 8 19.95 3.42 4.98
C GLN A 8 18.96 3.49 3.81
N GLY A 9 17.70 3.22 4.04
CA GLY A 9 16.64 3.31 3.03
C GLY A 9 15.26 3.15 3.66
N ILE A 10 14.24 3.52 2.90
CA ILE A 10 12.85 3.37 3.31
C ILE A 10 12.07 2.71 2.17
N LEU A 11 11.27 1.72 2.52
CA LEU A 11 10.30 1.10 1.63
C LEU A 11 8.88 1.36 2.16
N PHE A 12 7.96 1.61 1.24
CA PHE A 12 6.55 1.87 1.52
C PHE A 12 5.66 0.85 0.84
N ASP A 13 4.57 0.43 1.47
CA ASP A 13 3.40 0.04 0.70
C ASP A 13 2.80 1.27 0.01
N LEU A 14 1.96 1.07 -0.98
CA LEU A 14 1.38 2.14 -1.78
C LEU A 14 -0.01 2.54 -1.27
N ASP A 15 -1.00 1.65 -1.49
CA ASP A 15 -2.41 1.92 -1.16
C ASP A 15 -2.62 1.84 0.36
N GLY A 16 -3.10 2.91 0.98
CA GLY A 16 -3.31 2.95 2.43
C GLY A 16 -2.09 3.36 3.25
N THR A 17 -0.92 3.45 2.65
CA THR A 17 0.31 3.85 3.35
C THR A 17 0.90 5.14 2.78
N LEU A 18 1.30 5.13 1.52
CA LEU A 18 1.86 6.29 0.83
C LEU A 18 0.76 7.14 0.20
N VAL A 19 -0.19 6.51 -0.47
CA VAL A 19 -1.24 7.14 -1.27
C VAL A 19 -2.63 6.71 -0.81
N ASP A 20 -3.50 7.68 -0.62
CA ASP A 20 -4.93 7.46 -0.46
C ASP A 20 -5.57 7.28 -1.84
N THR A 21 -5.82 6.02 -2.20
CA THR A 21 -6.41 5.61 -3.48
C THR A 21 -7.86 5.13 -3.35
N ALA A 22 -8.42 5.16 -2.14
CA ALA A 22 -9.73 4.54 -1.86
C ALA A 22 -10.86 5.17 -2.66
N GLU A 23 -10.79 6.48 -2.93
CA GLU A 23 -11.85 7.16 -3.67
C GLU A 23 -11.87 6.72 -5.14
N ASP A 24 -10.72 6.62 -5.80
CA ASP A 24 -10.62 6.12 -7.17
C ASP A 24 -11.08 4.65 -7.26
N LEU A 25 -10.68 3.80 -6.30
CA LEU A 25 -11.10 2.40 -6.25
C LEU A 25 -12.62 2.27 -6.04
N THR A 26 -13.18 3.09 -5.16
CA THR A 26 -14.63 3.10 -4.91
C THR A 26 -15.40 3.62 -6.12
N GLU A 27 -14.90 4.64 -6.80
CA GLU A 27 -15.49 5.15 -8.04
C GLU A 27 -15.51 4.09 -9.14
N ALA A 28 -14.38 3.41 -9.35
CA ALA A 28 -14.30 2.32 -10.32
C ALA A 28 -15.32 1.20 -10.03
N LEU A 29 -15.51 0.87 -8.76
CA LEU A 29 -16.51 -0.11 -8.35
C LEU A 29 -17.94 0.40 -8.61
N ALA A 30 -18.21 1.68 -8.31
CA ALA A 30 -19.53 2.30 -8.58
C ALA A 30 -19.85 2.26 -10.06
N LEU A 31 -18.91 2.60 -10.93
CA LEU A 31 -19.07 2.55 -12.39
C LEU A 31 -19.33 1.13 -12.88
N ALA A 32 -18.59 0.14 -12.38
CA ALA A 32 -18.80 -1.26 -12.74
C ALA A 32 -20.17 -1.78 -12.33
N LEU A 33 -20.70 -1.33 -11.19
CA LEU A 33 -21.99 -1.78 -10.66
C LEU A 33 -23.19 -1.01 -11.23
N ALA A 34 -22.97 0.16 -11.82
CA ALA A 34 -24.04 1.02 -12.36
C ALA A 34 -24.89 0.30 -13.39
N SER A 35 -24.29 -0.50 -14.29
CA SER A 35 -24.99 -1.30 -15.29
C SER A 35 -25.86 -2.43 -14.69
N HIS A 36 -25.63 -2.76 -13.42
CA HIS A 36 -26.38 -3.79 -12.67
C HIS A 36 -27.41 -3.16 -11.72
N GLY A 37 -27.57 -1.83 -11.74
CA GLY A 37 -28.52 -1.13 -10.88
C GLY A 37 -28.18 -1.18 -9.38
N VAL A 38 -26.93 -1.49 -9.03
CA VAL A 38 -26.45 -1.58 -7.64
C VAL A 38 -25.79 -0.28 -7.24
N SER A 39 -26.29 0.34 -6.17
CA SER A 39 -25.67 1.51 -5.52
C SER A 39 -24.79 1.05 -4.36
N ILE A 40 -23.68 1.76 -4.14
CA ILE A 40 -22.74 1.54 -3.03
C ILE A 40 -22.58 2.74 -2.09
N GLU A 41 -23.47 3.72 -2.19
CA GLU A 41 -23.35 4.97 -1.42
C GLU A 41 -23.36 4.73 0.09
N ASP A 42 -24.19 3.83 0.58
CA ASP A 42 -24.29 3.40 1.97
C ASP A 42 -23.09 2.55 2.43
N LYS A 43 -22.29 2.04 1.51
CA LYS A 43 -21.13 1.17 1.75
C LYS A 43 -19.78 1.88 1.58
N ARG A 44 -19.74 3.13 1.12
CA ARG A 44 -18.45 3.83 0.83
C ARG A 44 -17.46 3.78 1.98
N LYS A 45 -17.94 3.96 3.22
CA LYS A 45 -17.09 3.92 4.41
C LYS A 45 -16.45 2.53 4.62
N LEU A 46 -17.22 1.46 4.46
CA LEU A 46 -16.73 0.08 4.53
C LEU A 46 -15.76 -0.22 3.38
N LEU A 47 -16.11 0.18 2.17
CA LEU A 47 -15.29 -0.07 0.98
C LEU A 47 -13.93 0.63 1.07
N ARG A 48 -13.86 1.82 1.72
CA ARG A 48 -12.61 2.49 2.01
C ARG A 48 -11.66 1.63 2.86
N THR A 49 -12.15 0.99 3.94
CA THR A 49 -11.31 0.14 4.79
C THR A 49 -10.85 -1.14 4.09
N LEU A 50 -11.55 -1.54 3.03
CA LEU A 50 -11.21 -2.72 2.24
C LEU A 50 -10.29 -2.41 1.04
N ALA A 51 -9.92 -1.16 0.79
CA ALA A 51 -9.12 -0.78 -0.36
C ALA A 51 -7.76 -1.50 -0.39
N SER A 52 -7.09 -1.66 0.77
CA SER A 52 -5.85 -2.44 0.87
C SER A 52 -6.06 -3.94 0.69
N HIS A 53 -7.27 -4.47 0.91
CA HIS A 53 -7.57 -5.89 0.71
C HIS A 53 -7.77 -6.27 -0.78
N GLY A 54 -7.82 -5.26 -1.66
CA GLY A 54 -7.90 -5.41 -3.10
C GLY A 54 -9.31 -5.52 -3.67
N SER A 55 -9.39 -5.48 -5.00
CA SER A 55 -10.64 -5.35 -5.75
C SER A 55 -11.66 -6.47 -5.48
N LEU A 56 -11.21 -7.71 -5.24
CA LEU A 56 -12.13 -8.81 -4.96
C LEU A 56 -12.86 -8.62 -3.63
N ALA A 57 -12.14 -8.23 -2.57
CA ALA A 57 -12.75 -7.97 -1.27
C ALA A 57 -13.77 -6.83 -1.33
N MET A 58 -13.47 -5.77 -2.10
CA MET A 58 -14.40 -4.67 -2.32
C MET A 58 -15.69 -5.13 -3.05
N VAL A 59 -15.55 -5.95 -4.11
CA VAL A 59 -16.70 -6.50 -4.83
C VAL A 59 -17.54 -7.41 -3.94
N GLN A 60 -16.91 -8.30 -3.16
CA GLN A 60 -17.60 -9.19 -2.22
C GLN A 60 -18.41 -8.42 -1.17
N ALA A 61 -17.85 -7.32 -0.65
CA ALA A 61 -18.55 -6.46 0.30
C ALA A 61 -19.71 -5.68 -0.36
N ALA A 62 -19.54 -5.27 -1.62
CA ALA A 62 -20.57 -4.55 -2.36
C ALA A 62 -21.76 -5.47 -2.71
N VAL A 63 -21.49 -6.69 -3.17
CA VAL A 63 -22.50 -7.65 -3.65
C VAL A 63 -22.32 -9.03 -3.00
N PRO A 64 -22.54 -9.17 -1.69
CA PRO A 64 -22.23 -10.42 -0.95
C PRO A 64 -23.15 -11.60 -1.37
N GLN A 65 -24.27 -11.33 -2.03
CA GLN A 65 -25.21 -12.34 -2.48
C GLN A 65 -24.92 -12.86 -3.90
N ALA A 66 -24.01 -12.20 -4.64
CA ALA A 66 -23.61 -12.64 -5.96
C ALA A 66 -22.78 -13.93 -5.89
N SER A 67 -22.92 -14.78 -6.90
CA SER A 67 -22.08 -15.99 -7.03
C SER A 67 -20.59 -15.63 -7.20
N ALA A 68 -19.69 -16.57 -6.94
CA ALA A 68 -18.26 -16.35 -7.12
C ALA A 68 -17.90 -15.97 -8.58
N GLU A 69 -18.62 -16.53 -9.56
CA GLU A 69 -18.45 -16.21 -10.98
C GLU A 69 -18.89 -14.77 -11.29
N GLU A 70 -20.05 -14.34 -10.78
CA GLU A 70 -20.52 -12.95 -10.91
C GLU A 70 -19.59 -11.96 -10.22
N GLN A 71 -19.12 -12.28 -9.01
CA GLN A 71 -18.14 -11.44 -8.29
C GLN A 71 -16.85 -11.28 -9.08
N GLU A 72 -16.33 -12.34 -9.69
CA GLU A 72 -15.15 -12.26 -10.54
C GLU A 72 -15.42 -11.44 -11.81
N HIS A 73 -16.59 -11.59 -12.43
CA HIS A 73 -17.00 -10.78 -13.58
C HIS A 73 -17.05 -9.28 -13.23
N LEU A 74 -17.65 -8.95 -12.10
CA LEU A 74 -17.73 -7.58 -11.58
C LEU A 74 -16.33 -7.05 -11.21
N ARG A 75 -15.45 -7.89 -10.65
CA ARG A 75 -14.07 -7.52 -10.37
C ARG A 75 -13.32 -7.15 -11.66
N GLN A 76 -13.49 -7.92 -12.72
CA GLN A 76 -12.90 -7.59 -14.02
C GLN A 76 -13.48 -6.28 -14.60
N ALA A 77 -14.79 -6.05 -14.44
CA ALA A 77 -15.40 -4.78 -14.82
C ALA A 77 -14.81 -3.60 -14.01
N MET A 78 -14.75 -3.72 -12.69
CA MET A 78 -14.12 -2.73 -11.81
C MET A 78 -12.68 -2.40 -12.23
N LEU A 79 -11.88 -3.42 -12.57
CA LEU A 79 -10.50 -3.21 -12.98
C LEU A 79 -10.38 -2.49 -14.35
N ARG A 80 -11.35 -2.68 -15.25
CA ARG A 80 -11.41 -1.90 -16.50
C ARG A 80 -11.76 -0.44 -16.24
N GLU A 81 -12.73 -0.18 -15.36
CA GLU A 81 -13.08 1.19 -14.98
C GLU A 81 -11.92 1.88 -14.25
N TYR A 82 -11.18 1.11 -13.42
CA TYR A 82 -10.04 1.62 -12.69
C TYR A 82 -8.90 2.09 -13.59
N ASP A 83 -8.70 1.50 -14.78
CA ASP A 83 -7.72 1.98 -15.76
C ASP A 83 -7.99 3.46 -16.14
N ALA A 84 -9.27 3.88 -16.17
CA ALA A 84 -9.65 5.24 -16.53
C ALA A 84 -9.52 6.23 -15.35
N VAL A 85 -9.93 5.83 -14.14
CA VAL A 85 -10.03 6.75 -12.98
C VAL A 85 -8.79 6.75 -12.08
N ASN A 86 -7.88 5.79 -12.23
CA ASN A 86 -6.70 5.62 -11.40
C ASN A 86 -5.83 6.89 -11.33
N GLY A 87 -5.71 7.47 -10.15
CA GLY A 87 -4.94 8.69 -9.89
C GLY A 87 -5.70 9.99 -10.22
N GLN A 88 -7.03 9.97 -10.39
CA GLN A 88 -7.81 11.20 -10.59
C GLN A 88 -8.09 11.93 -9.27
N LYS A 89 -8.35 11.19 -8.21
CA LYS A 89 -8.65 11.71 -6.87
C LYS A 89 -7.62 11.25 -5.83
N ALA A 90 -6.74 10.32 -6.21
CA ALA A 90 -5.69 9.84 -5.33
C ALA A 90 -4.78 10.98 -4.87
N CYS A 91 -4.40 10.98 -3.60
CA CYS A 91 -3.50 11.97 -3.02
C CYS A 91 -2.55 11.30 -2.01
N LEU A 92 -1.45 11.95 -1.69
CA LEU A 92 -0.58 11.52 -0.58
C LEU A 92 -1.34 11.65 0.74
N PHE A 93 -1.13 10.72 1.66
CA PHE A 93 -1.59 10.92 3.04
C PHE A 93 -0.91 12.15 3.66
N GLU A 94 -1.62 12.83 4.55
CA GLU A 94 -1.11 14.01 5.25
C GLU A 94 0.22 13.70 5.96
N GLY A 95 1.25 14.53 5.70
CA GLY A 95 2.59 14.38 6.28
C GLY A 95 3.54 13.48 5.46
N ILE A 96 3.07 12.74 4.47
CA ILE A 96 3.94 11.92 3.59
C ILE A 96 4.90 12.81 2.79
N GLU A 97 4.43 13.93 2.23
CA GLU A 97 5.32 14.84 1.47
C GLU A 97 6.51 15.29 2.32
N ALA A 98 6.26 15.72 3.56
CA ALA A 98 7.32 16.14 4.48
C ALA A 98 8.28 14.99 4.84
N LEU A 99 7.77 13.76 4.97
CA LEU A 99 8.60 12.57 5.19
C LEU A 99 9.51 12.28 3.99
N LEU A 100 8.96 12.32 2.77
CA LEU A 100 9.73 12.10 1.55
C LEU A 100 10.83 13.16 1.37
N ASP A 101 10.51 14.43 1.64
CA ASP A 101 11.48 15.53 1.56
C ASP A 101 12.59 15.40 2.62
N SER A 102 12.21 14.98 3.84
CA SER A 102 13.20 14.70 4.90
C SER A 102 14.15 13.55 4.53
N ALA A 103 13.61 12.46 3.97
CA ALA A 103 14.41 11.34 3.49
C ALA A 103 15.37 11.76 2.37
N LEU A 104 14.85 12.55 1.40
CA LEU A 104 15.66 13.10 0.30
C LEU A 104 16.81 13.98 0.83
N SER A 105 16.55 14.84 1.82
CA SER A 105 17.56 15.71 2.43
C SER A 105 18.69 14.93 3.10
N LYS A 106 18.43 13.69 3.50
CA LYS A 106 19.39 12.74 4.08
C LYS A 106 20.01 11.80 3.04
N ALA A 107 19.67 11.97 1.75
CA ALA A 107 20.06 11.08 0.67
C ALA A 107 19.70 9.60 0.93
N LEU A 108 18.59 9.35 1.63
CA LEU A 108 18.06 8.01 1.84
C LEU A 108 17.35 7.54 0.57
N PRO A 109 17.74 6.41 -0.04
CA PRO A 109 17.03 5.82 -1.16
C PRO A 109 15.63 5.38 -0.72
N LEU A 110 14.66 5.59 -1.62
CA LEU A 110 13.25 5.31 -1.38
C LEU A 110 12.74 4.24 -2.34
N GLY A 111 11.85 3.38 -1.85
CA GLY A 111 11.20 2.41 -2.73
C GLY A 111 9.76 2.11 -2.32
N ILE A 112 9.06 1.48 -3.24
CA ILE A 112 7.69 1.01 -3.08
C ILE A 112 7.67 -0.50 -3.27
N VAL A 113 6.98 -1.22 -2.36
CA VAL A 113 6.68 -2.64 -2.49
C VAL A 113 5.18 -2.82 -2.25
N THR A 114 4.43 -3.09 -3.31
CA THR A 114 2.97 -3.15 -3.25
C THR A 114 2.39 -4.42 -3.88
N ASN A 115 1.22 -4.84 -3.37
CA ASN A 115 0.42 -5.90 -3.98
C ASN A 115 -0.48 -5.40 -5.13
N LYS A 116 -0.37 -4.10 -5.48
CA LYS A 116 -1.01 -3.53 -6.67
C LYS A 116 -0.25 -3.95 -7.93
N PRO A 117 -0.93 -4.42 -9.00
CA PRO A 117 -0.29 -4.75 -10.28
C PRO A 117 0.43 -3.56 -10.92
N ALA A 118 1.54 -3.81 -11.62
CA ALA A 118 2.37 -2.79 -12.26
C ALA A 118 1.59 -1.91 -13.23
N ARG A 119 0.60 -2.48 -13.94
CA ARG A 119 -0.28 -1.74 -14.88
C ARG A 119 -1.06 -0.61 -14.22
N PHE A 120 -1.30 -0.68 -12.91
CA PHE A 120 -1.96 0.38 -12.13
C PHE A 120 -0.96 1.20 -11.31
N THR A 121 0.08 0.56 -10.78
CA THR A 121 1.09 1.22 -9.94
C THR A 121 1.83 2.32 -10.70
N ARG A 122 2.37 2.00 -11.88
CA ARG A 122 3.19 2.95 -12.65
C ARG A 122 2.39 4.15 -13.15
N PRO A 123 1.22 3.98 -13.81
CA PRO A 123 0.42 5.13 -14.24
C PRO A 123 -0.05 6.02 -13.09
N LEU A 124 -0.38 5.44 -11.92
CA LEU A 124 -0.71 6.20 -10.72
C LEU A 124 0.45 7.10 -10.32
N LEU A 125 1.64 6.53 -10.14
CA LEU A 125 2.83 7.27 -9.72
C LEU A 125 3.26 8.31 -10.75
N GLU A 126 3.12 8.02 -12.04
CA GLU A 126 3.39 8.99 -13.13
C GLU A 126 2.42 10.17 -13.07
N ARG A 127 1.11 9.90 -12.96
CA ARG A 127 0.07 10.92 -12.88
C ARG A 127 0.23 11.83 -11.66
N MET A 128 0.67 11.27 -10.54
CA MET A 128 0.97 12.02 -9.33
C MET A 128 2.35 12.71 -9.35
N GLY A 129 3.17 12.51 -10.39
CA GLY A 129 4.54 13.05 -10.45
C GLY A 129 5.53 12.39 -9.48
N LEU A 130 5.18 11.23 -8.94
CA LEU A 130 5.96 10.57 -7.88
C LEU A 130 6.97 9.54 -8.40
N LEU A 131 6.79 8.99 -9.62
CA LEU A 131 7.57 7.84 -10.08
C LEU A 131 9.08 8.07 -9.99
N LYS A 132 9.55 9.29 -10.28
CA LYS A 132 10.98 9.63 -10.26
C LYS A 132 11.56 9.85 -8.86
N ARG A 133 10.73 9.84 -7.81
CA ARG A 133 11.18 10.00 -6.41
C ARG A 133 11.61 8.67 -5.78
N PHE A 134 11.37 7.54 -6.47
CA PHE A 134 11.63 6.21 -5.95
C PHE A 134 12.68 5.48 -6.78
N ASP A 135 13.71 4.96 -6.09
CA ASP A 135 14.80 4.17 -6.67
C ASP A 135 14.36 2.74 -6.96
N ALA A 136 13.34 2.26 -6.25
CA ALA A 136 12.75 0.94 -6.45
C ALA A 136 11.22 1.01 -6.50
N VAL A 137 10.60 0.33 -7.47
CA VAL A 137 9.13 0.15 -7.54
C VAL A 137 8.84 -1.31 -7.87
N VAL A 138 8.48 -2.07 -6.83
CA VAL A 138 8.16 -3.49 -6.90
C VAL A 138 6.65 -3.67 -6.75
N SER A 139 6.00 -4.09 -7.83
CA SER A 139 4.55 -4.34 -7.91
C SER A 139 4.23 -5.82 -7.72
N ALA A 140 2.95 -6.17 -7.60
CA ALA A 140 2.47 -7.54 -7.36
C ALA A 140 2.98 -8.58 -8.36
N ASP A 141 3.21 -8.17 -9.60
CA ASP A 141 3.62 -8.96 -10.76
C ASP A 141 5.09 -8.74 -11.16
N THR A 142 5.87 -8.03 -10.33
CA THR A 142 7.32 -7.85 -10.54
C THR A 142 8.11 -9.09 -10.14
N THR A 143 7.61 -9.85 -9.15
CA THR A 143 8.18 -11.12 -8.71
C THR A 143 7.13 -12.23 -8.83
N LEU A 144 7.58 -13.50 -8.80
CA LEU A 144 6.66 -14.65 -8.86
C LEU A 144 5.65 -14.66 -7.68
N TYR A 145 6.06 -14.15 -6.54
CA TYR A 145 5.26 -14.10 -5.32
C TYR A 145 5.07 -12.66 -4.86
N ARG A 146 3.93 -12.37 -4.23
CA ARG A 146 3.59 -11.07 -3.63
C ARG A 146 3.65 -11.13 -2.10
N LYS A 147 3.61 -10.00 -1.40
CA LYS A 147 3.50 -9.95 0.06
C LYS A 147 2.31 -10.81 0.53
N PRO A 148 2.48 -11.64 1.59
CA PRO A 148 3.53 -11.64 2.60
C PRO A 148 4.81 -12.43 2.23
N HIS A 149 4.97 -12.94 1.00
CA HIS A 149 6.20 -13.62 0.61
C HIS A 149 7.40 -12.66 0.60
N PRO A 150 8.62 -13.08 1.05
CA PRO A 150 9.79 -12.21 1.16
C PRO A 150 10.37 -11.72 -0.17
N ALA A 151 10.10 -12.37 -1.29
CA ALA A 151 10.73 -12.08 -2.58
C ALA A 151 10.64 -10.60 -3.01
N PRO A 152 9.48 -9.90 -2.93
CA PRO A 152 9.42 -8.50 -3.29
C PRO A 152 10.28 -7.59 -2.39
N MET A 153 10.38 -7.94 -1.09
CA MET A 153 11.19 -7.18 -0.14
C MET A 153 12.68 -7.30 -0.44
N LEU A 154 13.14 -8.53 -0.74
CA LEU A 154 14.54 -8.81 -1.13
C LEU A 154 14.91 -8.10 -2.43
N LEU A 155 14.02 -8.13 -3.43
CA LEU A 155 14.25 -7.43 -4.70
C LEU A 155 14.37 -5.91 -4.48
N ALA A 156 13.46 -5.33 -3.71
CA ALA A 156 13.51 -3.90 -3.41
C ALA A 156 14.79 -3.52 -2.64
N ALA A 157 15.19 -4.29 -1.64
CA ALA A 157 16.43 -4.08 -0.90
C ALA A 157 17.66 -4.14 -1.81
N GLN A 158 17.69 -5.10 -2.76
CA GLN A 158 18.73 -5.20 -3.77
C GLN A 158 18.77 -3.95 -4.68
N GLN A 159 17.61 -3.45 -5.13
CA GLN A 159 17.52 -2.24 -5.97
C GLN A 159 17.98 -1.00 -5.23
N LEU A 160 17.69 -0.89 -3.92
CA LEU A 160 18.20 0.19 -3.07
C LEU A 160 19.69 0.04 -2.69
N ASN A 161 20.31 -1.09 -3.01
CA ASN A 161 21.67 -1.45 -2.59
C ASN A 161 21.85 -1.33 -1.06
N CYS A 162 20.86 -1.77 -0.29
CA CYS A 162 20.83 -1.70 1.16
C CYS A 162 20.59 -3.09 1.78
N ALA A 163 21.22 -3.36 2.92
CA ALA A 163 20.91 -4.56 3.70
C ALA A 163 19.50 -4.45 4.30
N THR A 164 18.76 -5.55 4.33
CA THR A 164 17.34 -5.55 4.76
C THR A 164 17.17 -5.02 6.17
N GLU A 165 18.09 -5.34 7.09
CA GLU A 165 18.10 -4.92 8.49
C GLU A 165 18.31 -3.40 8.67
N ARG A 166 18.65 -2.70 7.59
CA ARG A 166 18.88 -1.24 7.57
C ARG A 166 17.84 -0.48 6.76
N ILE A 167 16.80 -1.14 6.32
CA ILE A 167 15.67 -0.54 5.62
C ILE A 167 14.47 -0.50 6.56
N LEU A 168 13.83 0.66 6.70
CA LEU A 168 12.53 0.75 7.35
C LEU A 168 11.43 0.44 6.33
N TYR A 169 10.56 -0.50 6.63
CA TYR A 169 9.35 -0.75 5.86
C TYR A 169 8.12 -0.15 6.54
N LEU A 170 7.29 0.56 5.78
CA LEU A 170 6.01 1.13 6.23
C LEU A 170 4.86 0.46 5.47
N GLY A 171 3.87 -0.04 6.21
CA GLY A 171 2.66 -0.65 5.63
C GLY A 171 1.47 -0.59 6.58
N ASP A 172 0.25 -0.73 6.05
CA ASP A 172 -1.00 -0.64 6.80
C ASP A 172 -1.73 -1.98 6.96
N ALA A 173 -1.10 -3.10 6.55
CA ALA A 173 -1.72 -4.42 6.61
C ALA A 173 -0.78 -5.49 7.21
N GLU A 174 -1.37 -6.55 7.80
CA GLU A 174 -0.62 -7.66 8.40
C GLU A 174 0.39 -8.28 7.44
N ARG A 175 0.02 -8.46 6.15
CA ARG A 175 0.91 -9.00 5.11
C ARG A 175 2.17 -8.16 4.88
N ASP A 176 2.12 -6.87 5.18
CA ASP A 176 3.25 -5.95 5.07
C ASP A 176 4.29 -6.25 6.12
N ILE A 177 3.82 -6.37 7.36
CA ILE A 177 4.66 -6.67 8.51
C ILE A 177 5.22 -8.09 8.42
N ALA A 178 4.40 -9.07 8.02
CA ALA A 178 4.85 -10.44 7.81
C ALA A 178 5.94 -10.54 6.72
N ALA A 179 5.82 -9.78 5.61
CA ALA A 179 6.83 -9.75 4.56
C ALA A 179 8.15 -9.13 5.06
N ALA A 180 8.08 -8.04 5.83
CA ALA A 180 9.26 -7.39 6.42
C ALA A 180 9.96 -8.30 7.43
N GLN A 181 9.20 -8.95 8.32
CA GLN A 181 9.72 -9.91 9.31
C GLN A 181 10.44 -11.09 8.64
N ALA A 182 9.90 -11.61 7.54
CA ALA A 182 10.50 -12.73 6.81
C ALA A 182 11.92 -12.45 6.29
N VAL A 183 12.34 -11.18 6.25
CA VAL A 183 13.69 -10.75 5.81
C VAL A 183 14.43 -9.94 6.89
N ASN A 184 13.99 -9.99 8.16
CA ASN A 184 14.52 -9.23 9.28
C ASN A 184 14.58 -7.71 9.02
N MET A 185 13.64 -7.18 8.24
CA MET A 185 13.54 -5.75 7.93
C MET A 185 12.75 -5.06 9.04
N PRO A 186 13.30 -4.00 9.68
CA PRO A 186 12.56 -3.16 10.60
C PRO A 186 11.26 -2.64 9.98
N SER A 187 10.15 -2.70 10.72
CA SER A 187 8.83 -2.39 10.19
C SER A 187 8.01 -1.49 11.11
N ALA A 188 7.20 -0.62 10.50
CA ALA A 188 6.25 0.21 11.20
C ALA A 188 4.87 0.13 10.55
N ILE A 189 3.84 0.05 11.40
CA ILE A 189 2.45 0.05 10.98
C ILE A 189 1.99 1.49 10.77
N ALA A 190 1.45 1.77 9.59
CA ALA A 190 0.80 3.02 9.22
C ALA A 190 -0.64 3.05 9.74
N LEU A 191 -0.85 3.51 11.00
CA LEU A 191 -2.18 3.55 11.62
C LEU A 191 -3.12 4.60 10.99
N TRP A 192 -2.62 5.44 10.10
CA TRP A 192 -3.44 6.36 9.27
C TRP A 192 -4.07 5.68 8.04
N GLY A 193 -3.71 4.41 7.78
CA GLY A 193 -4.12 3.66 6.60
C GLY A 193 -5.53 3.08 6.63
N TYR A 194 -5.77 2.06 5.83
CA TYR A 194 -7.09 1.44 5.65
C TYR A 194 -7.31 0.28 6.64
N LEU A 195 -7.32 0.60 7.92
CA LEU A 195 -7.57 -0.40 8.97
C LEU A 195 -9.06 -0.64 9.13
N ALA A 196 -9.48 -1.90 9.07
CA ALA A 196 -10.83 -2.32 9.41
C ALA A 196 -10.98 -2.46 10.94
N ALA A 197 -12.22 -2.48 11.43
CA ALA A 197 -12.50 -2.57 12.86
C ALA A 197 -12.04 -3.90 13.49
N GLU A 198 -11.97 -4.95 12.69
CA GLU A 198 -11.51 -6.29 13.04
C GLU A 198 -9.99 -6.46 13.02
N ASP A 199 -9.27 -5.53 12.38
CA ASP A 199 -7.81 -5.56 12.35
C ASP A 199 -7.23 -5.36 13.74
N LYS A 200 -6.16 -6.08 14.02
CA LYS A 200 -5.46 -6.05 15.30
C LYS A 200 -3.98 -5.70 15.11
N PRO A 201 -3.66 -4.45 14.73
CA PRO A 201 -2.29 -4.06 14.43
C PRO A 201 -1.29 -4.38 15.54
N ALA A 202 -1.73 -4.33 16.80
CA ALA A 202 -0.88 -4.66 17.95
C ALA A 202 -0.40 -6.12 17.97
N GLU A 203 -1.11 -7.03 17.28
CA GLU A 203 -0.77 -8.46 17.21
C GLU A 203 0.16 -8.79 16.01
N TRP A 204 0.39 -7.87 15.06
CA TRP A 204 1.18 -8.13 13.84
C TRP A 204 2.70 -8.19 14.09
N GLY A 205 3.15 -7.67 15.25
CA GLY A 205 4.54 -7.80 15.69
C GLY A 205 5.51 -6.84 14.99
N ALA A 206 5.05 -5.71 14.48
CA ALA A 206 5.91 -4.66 13.96
C ALA A 206 6.77 -4.01 15.07
N ASP A 207 7.92 -3.45 14.72
CA ASP A 207 8.78 -2.73 15.66
C ASP A 207 8.13 -1.43 16.18
N TRP A 208 7.30 -0.77 15.34
CA TRP A 208 6.60 0.47 15.71
C TRP A 208 5.17 0.50 15.15
N GLN A 209 4.33 1.28 15.83
CA GLN A 209 2.99 1.67 15.38
C GLN A 209 2.94 3.19 15.34
N LEU A 210 2.65 3.77 14.19
CA LEU A 210 2.74 5.20 13.98
C LEU A 210 1.37 5.76 13.58
N ASN A 211 0.88 6.74 14.33
CA ASN A 211 -0.40 7.40 14.04
C ASN A 211 -0.30 8.42 12.90
N HIS A 212 0.93 8.82 12.53
CA HIS A 212 1.16 9.90 11.58
C HIS A 212 2.51 9.70 10.86
N PRO A 213 2.61 9.97 9.54
CA PRO A 213 3.85 9.78 8.78
C PRO A 213 5.05 10.51 9.36
N GLN A 214 4.88 11.72 9.86
CA GLN A 214 5.96 12.51 10.44
C GLN A 214 6.58 11.87 11.70
N ALA A 215 5.87 10.94 12.37
CA ALA A 215 6.42 10.23 13.52
C ALA A 215 7.62 9.34 13.14
N VAL A 216 7.76 8.97 11.86
CA VAL A 216 8.96 8.27 11.34
C VAL A 216 10.23 9.08 11.62
N MET A 217 10.18 10.41 11.45
CA MET A 217 11.32 11.30 11.66
C MET A 217 11.76 11.42 13.13
N SER A 218 10.96 10.90 14.05
CA SER A 218 11.25 10.83 15.48
C SER A 218 11.75 9.46 15.94
N LEU A 219 11.87 8.50 15.03
CA LEU A 219 12.37 7.17 15.37
C LEU A 219 13.86 7.22 15.73
N PRO A 220 14.31 6.41 16.69
CA PRO A 220 15.70 6.44 17.18
C PRO A 220 16.77 6.18 16.11
N LEU A 221 16.35 5.65 14.96
CA LEU A 221 17.23 5.23 13.87
C LEU A 221 17.13 6.14 12.63
N TRP A 222 16.32 7.21 12.74
CA TRP A 222 16.08 8.19 11.66
C TRP A 222 17.29 9.08 11.34
#